data_2a865170fa962b27bb996ac8d1e12e00
#
_entry.id   2a865170fa962b27bb996ac8d1e12e00
#
_cell.length_a   1.000
_cell.length_b   1.000
_cell.length_c   1.000
_cell.angle_alpha   90.00
_cell.angle_beta   90.00
_cell.angle_gamma   90.00
#
_symmetry.space_group_name_H-M   'P 1'
#
loop_
_entity.id
_entity.type
_entity.pdbx_description
1 polymer ?
#
loop_
_entity_poly.entity_id
_entity_poly.type
_entity_poly.pdbx_seq_one_letter_code
_entity_poly.pdbx_strand_id
1 'polypeptide(L)'
;MNTEQPSDSKTYKLQTPSISDHAIYFTIVGRDTPEAFFINSKEMHSFQWILALMTAYSLLLSEGVPVTKIIKLMKDVFDPNGKYIIPDGTSREAHSVVHHLGLVLEEHVNG
;
A
#
# COMPACT_ATOMS: atom_id res chain seq x y z
N MET A 1 -21.86 -23.20 -3.87
CA MET A 1 -21.35 -22.75 -3.57
C MET A 1 -20.64 -22.28 -3.39
N ASN A 2 -20.49 -22.29 -3.27
CA ASN A 2 -19.77 -21.74 -2.77
C ASN A 2 -19.67 -20.98 -2.44
N THR A 3 -19.99 -21.31 -1.97
CA THR A 3 -19.76 -20.23 -1.54
C THR A 3 -18.49 -19.95 -1.26
N GLU A 4 -18.06 -19.45 -2.04
CA GLU A 4 -16.82 -19.09 -1.95
C GLU A 4 -16.67 -18.00 -1.01
N GLN A 5 -15.97 -18.18 0.05
CA GLN A 5 -15.66 -17.13 0.97
C GLN A 5 -14.64 -16.25 0.31
N PRO A 6 -14.81 -14.95 0.36
CA PRO A 6 -13.74 -14.08 -0.11
C PRO A 6 -12.52 -14.33 0.75
N SER A 7 -11.36 -14.20 0.18
CA SER A 7 -10.14 -14.27 0.93
C SER A 7 -10.17 -13.23 2.03
N ASP A 8 -9.52 -13.50 3.14
CA ASP A 8 -9.38 -12.50 4.18
C ASP A 8 -8.79 -11.25 3.56
N SER A 9 -9.40 -10.12 3.84
CA SER A 9 -8.85 -8.86 3.37
C SER A 9 -8.85 -7.90 4.54
N LYS A 10 -7.97 -6.91 4.45
CA LYS A 10 -7.88 -5.89 5.48
C LYS A 10 -7.63 -4.56 4.80
N THR A 11 -8.35 -3.53 5.26
CA THR A 11 -8.19 -2.19 4.74
C THR A 11 -7.53 -1.32 5.80
N TYR A 12 -6.47 -0.66 5.40
CA TYR A 12 -5.74 0.27 6.25
C TYR A 12 -6.00 1.69 5.80
N LYS A 13 -6.18 2.57 6.76
CA LYS A 13 -6.38 3.99 6.48
C LYS A 13 -5.06 4.70 6.70
N LEU A 14 -4.55 5.34 5.66
CA LEU A 14 -3.30 6.08 5.73
C LEU A 14 -3.55 7.56 5.58
N GLN A 15 -2.95 8.34 6.47
CA GLN A 15 -2.91 9.79 6.33
C GLN A 15 -1.56 10.14 5.72
N THR A 16 -1.58 11.08 4.79
CA THR A 16 -0.37 11.51 4.09
C THR A 16 -0.23 13.02 4.24
N PRO A 17 0.22 13.48 5.42
CA PRO A 17 0.36 14.92 5.69
C PRO A 17 1.20 15.60 4.63
N SER A 18 0.81 16.80 4.25
CA SER A 18 1.48 17.61 3.23
C SER A 18 1.22 17.13 1.80
N ILE A 19 0.63 15.95 1.63
CA ILE A 19 0.35 15.43 0.29
C ILE A 19 -1.13 15.59 -0.02
N SER A 20 -2.01 15.16 0.89
CA SER A 20 -3.43 15.22 0.68
C SER A 20 -4.16 15.36 2.01
N ASP A 21 -5.29 16.06 1.98
CA ASP A 21 -6.18 16.16 3.14
C ASP A 21 -7.07 14.94 3.25
N HIS A 22 -7.11 14.10 2.21
CA HIS A 22 -7.97 12.91 2.21
C HIS A 22 -7.13 11.67 2.43
N ALA A 23 -7.66 10.75 3.24
CA ALA A 23 -6.97 9.51 3.52
C ALA A 23 -6.89 8.62 2.29
N ILE A 24 -5.88 7.79 2.25
CA ILE A 24 -5.78 6.72 1.28
C ILE A 24 -6.19 5.44 2.01
N TYR A 25 -7.06 4.66 1.40
CA TYR A 25 -7.46 3.37 1.93
C TYR A 25 -6.74 2.29 1.15
N PHE A 26 -5.96 1.49 1.83
CA PHE A 26 -5.12 0.47 1.23
C PHE A 26 -5.69 -0.89 1.64
N THR A 27 -6.21 -1.63 0.67
CA THR A 27 -6.82 -2.93 0.93
C THR A 27 -5.87 -4.02 0.46
N ILE A 28 -5.57 -4.95 1.35
CA ILE A 28 -4.71 -6.09 1.05
C ILE A 28 -5.57 -7.33 1.17
N VAL A 29 -5.62 -8.12 0.10
CA VAL A 29 -6.36 -9.38 0.05
C VAL A 29 -5.40 -10.51 0.35
N GLY A 30 -5.73 -11.32 1.35
CA GLY A 30 -4.85 -12.39 1.81
C GLY A 30 -4.04 -11.96 3.01
N ARG A 31 -4.11 -12.75 4.09
CA ARG A 31 -3.49 -12.36 5.34
C ARG A 31 -2.00 -12.66 5.36
N ASP A 32 -1.64 -13.95 5.35
CA ASP A 32 -0.24 -14.35 5.43
C ASP A 32 0.41 -14.35 4.07
N THR A 33 -0.37 -14.60 3.05
CA THR A 33 0.10 -14.66 1.67
C THR A 33 -0.77 -13.73 0.85
N PRO A 34 -0.38 -12.46 0.76
CA PRO A 34 -1.17 -11.51 -0.04
C PRO A 34 -1.31 -11.97 -1.47
N GLU A 35 -2.51 -11.83 -2.02
CA GLU A 35 -2.83 -12.21 -3.38
C GLU A 35 -3.01 -11.00 -4.28
N ALA A 36 -3.40 -9.89 -3.69
CA ALA A 36 -3.65 -8.66 -4.43
C ALA A 36 -3.75 -7.52 -3.43
N PHE A 37 -3.60 -6.30 -3.93
CA PHE A 37 -3.88 -5.12 -3.12
C PHE A 37 -4.26 -3.97 -4.03
N PHE A 38 -4.93 -2.98 -3.45
CA PHE A 38 -5.34 -1.81 -4.22
C PHE A 38 -5.59 -0.64 -3.26
N ILE A 39 -5.61 0.55 -3.83
CA ILE A 39 -5.84 1.77 -3.06
C ILE A 39 -7.10 2.46 -3.52
N ASN A 40 -7.65 3.28 -2.64
CA ASN A 40 -8.76 4.13 -2.95
C ASN A 40 -8.66 5.41 -2.13
N SER A 41 -9.16 6.51 -2.66
CA SER A 41 -9.15 7.80 -1.99
C SER A 41 -10.17 8.70 -2.65
N LYS A 42 -10.65 9.70 -1.92
CA LYS A 42 -11.54 10.69 -2.52
C LYS A 42 -10.82 11.56 -3.54
N GLU A 43 -9.49 11.57 -3.51
CA GLU A 43 -8.69 12.35 -4.45
C GLU A 43 -7.88 11.46 -5.38
N MET A 44 -8.51 10.42 -5.93
CA MET A 44 -7.76 9.49 -6.78
C MET A 44 -7.10 10.17 -7.98
N HIS A 45 -7.69 11.29 -8.46
CA HIS A 45 -7.06 11.98 -9.57
C HIS A 45 -5.66 12.50 -9.22
N SER A 46 -5.41 12.77 -7.95
CA SER A 46 -4.09 13.21 -7.50
C SER A 46 -3.13 12.03 -7.29
N PHE A 47 -3.65 10.82 -7.32
CA PHE A 47 -2.87 9.64 -7.05
C PHE A 47 -2.84 8.67 -8.24
N GLN A 48 -3.08 9.18 -9.45
CA GLN A 48 -3.18 8.30 -10.62
C GLN A 48 -1.93 7.48 -10.87
N TRP A 49 -0.76 8.09 -10.70
CA TRP A 49 0.49 7.35 -10.91
C TRP A 49 0.69 6.28 -9.83
N ILE A 50 0.25 6.55 -8.62
CA ILE A 50 0.34 5.58 -7.53
C ILE A 50 -0.63 4.44 -7.79
N LEU A 51 -1.83 4.76 -8.25
CA LEU A 51 -2.81 3.74 -8.60
C LEU A 51 -2.27 2.81 -9.68
N ALA A 52 -1.67 3.38 -10.73
CA ALA A 52 -1.09 2.58 -11.80
C ALA A 52 0.03 1.69 -11.29
N LEU A 53 0.87 2.23 -10.40
CA LEU A 53 1.97 1.47 -9.83
C LEU A 53 1.46 0.33 -8.94
N MET A 54 0.44 0.60 -8.12
CA MET A 54 -0.14 -0.43 -7.27
C MET A 54 -0.80 -1.52 -8.10
N THR A 55 -1.44 -1.14 -9.21
CA THR A 55 -2.03 -2.10 -10.12
C THR A 55 -0.94 -3.02 -10.70
N ALA A 56 0.19 -2.45 -11.11
CA ALA A 56 1.29 -3.23 -11.63
C ALA A 56 1.88 -4.17 -10.57
N TYR A 57 2.09 -3.66 -9.36
CA TYR A 57 2.62 -4.49 -8.28
C TYR A 57 1.64 -5.62 -7.93
N SER A 58 0.35 -5.32 -7.93
CA SER A 58 -0.66 -6.33 -7.63
C SER A 58 -0.64 -7.43 -8.69
N LEU A 59 -0.45 -7.05 -9.95
CA LEU A 59 -0.32 -8.02 -11.03
C LEU A 59 0.91 -8.90 -10.83
N LEU A 60 2.05 -8.29 -10.49
CA LEU A 60 3.26 -9.07 -10.23
C LEU A 60 3.03 -10.09 -9.12
N LEU A 61 2.32 -9.67 -8.09
CA LEU A 61 2.00 -10.55 -6.98
C LEU A 61 1.17 -11.73 -7.45
N SER A 62 0.16 -11.48 -8.28
CA SER A 62 -0.70 -12.54 -8.81
C SER A 62 0.05 -13.48 -9.75
N GLU A 63 1.16 -13.01 -10.33
CA GLU A 63 1.99 -13.82 -11.21
C GLU A 63 3.08 -14.58 -10.45
N GLY A 64 3.06 -14.52 -9.12
CA GLY A 64 3.96 -15.32 -8.32
C GLY A 64 5.23 -14.63 -7.86
N VAL A 65 5.37 -13.34 -8.08
CA VAL A 65 6.52 -12.62 -7.55
C VAL A 65 6.40 -12.57 -6.02
N PRO A 66 7.46 -12.95 -5.28
CA PRO A 66 7.38 -12.95 -3.83
C PRO A 66 7.04 -11.57 -3.27
N VAL A 67 6.17 -11.55 -2.28
CA VAL A 67 5.74 -10.29 -1.67
C VAL A 67 6.91 -9.51 -1.09
N THR A 68 7.95 -10.21 -0.61
CA THR A 68 9.12 -9.53 -0.06
C THR A 68 9.83 -8.68 -1.10
N LYS A 69 9.85 -9.13 -2.36
CA LYS A 69 10.45 -8.34 -3.43
C LYS A 69 9.61 -7.12 -3.75
N ILE A 70 8.30 -7.27 -3.71
CA ILE A 70 7.39 -6.16 -3.96
C ILE A 70 7.51 -5.12 -2.85
N ILE A 71 7.57 -5.56 -1.60
CA ILE A 71 7.78 -4.67 -0.46
C ILE A 71 9.06 -3.87 -0.65
N LYS A 72 10.13 -4.53 -1.07
CA LYS A 72 11.40 -3.83 -1.27
C LYS A 72 11.29 -2.78 -2.37
N LEU A 73 10.63 -3.13 -3.48
CA LEU A 73 10.42 -2.17 -4.56
C LEU A 73 9.65 -0.94 -4.06
N MET A 74 8.61 -1.17 -3.27
CA MET A 74 7.81 -0.08 -2.75
C MET A 74 8.61 0.79 -1.78
N LYS A 75 9.38 0.17 -0.91
CA LYS A 75 10.17 0.90 0.09
C LYS A 75 11.32 1.68 -0.55
N ASP A 76 11.71 1.33 -1.76
CA ASP A 76 12.80 2.02 -2.45
C ASP A 76 12.32 3.24 -3.23
N VAL A 77 11.02 3.50 -3.28
CA VAL A 77 10.50 4.67 -3.97
C VAL A 77 10.76 5.91 -3.13
N PHE A 78 11.53 6.84 -3.68
CA PHE A 78 11.91 8.07 -2.99
C PHE A 78 11.38 9.26 -3.78
N ASP A 79 10.66 10.14 -3.10
CA ASP A 79 10.12 11.36 -3.70
C ASP A 79 10.60 12.54 -2.89
N PRO A 80 11.56 13.34 -3.39
CA PRO A 80 12.12 14.45 -2.62
C PRO A 80 11.07 15.48 -2.18
N ASN A 81 9.97 15.57 -2.93
CA ASN A 81 8.91 16.52 -2.62
C ASN A 81 7.73 15.89 -1.90
N GLY A 82 7.79 14.60 -1.64
CA GLY A 82 6.68 13.86 -1.07
C GLY A 82 6.97 13.22 0.27
N LYS A 83 7.98 13.70 0.98
CA LYS A 83 8.33 13.12 2.29
C LYS A 83 7.43 13.70 3.38
N TYR A 84 7.12 12.88 4.36
CA TYR A 84 6.35 13.32 5.51
C TYR A 84 6.60 12.38 6.69
N ILE A 85 6.27 12.85 7.89
CA ILE A 85 6.32 12.01 9.08
C ILE A 85 5.01 11.23 9.15
N ILE A 86 5.10 9.93 9.29
CA ILE A 86 3.92 9.07 9.38
C ILE A 86 3.21 9.37 10.71
N PRO A 87 1.93 9.75 10.68
CA PRO A 87 1.24 10.16 11.90
C PRO A 87 0.73 8.97 12.71
N ASP A 88 1.63 8.08 13.10
CA ASP A 88 1.29 6.89 13.89
C ASP A 88 2.00 6.87 15.24
N GLY A 89 2.65 7.97 15.61
CA GLY A 89 3.33 8.08 16.89
C GLY A 89 4.74 7.51 16.92
N THR A 90 5.21 6.94 15.81
CA THR A 90 6.55 6.34 15.77
C THR A 90 7.64 7.32 15.37
N SER A 91 7.28 8.49 14.84
CA SER A 91 8.21 9.48 14.30
C SER A 91 8.95 8.97 13.06
N ARG A 92 8.46 7.92 12.43
CA ARG A 92 9.08 7.42 11.19
C ARG A 92 8.77 8.36 10.04
N GLU A 93 9.75 8.52 9.15
CA GLU A 93 9.57 9.32 7.96
C GLU A 93 9.22 8.42 6.78
N ALA A 94 8.21 8.82 6.03
CA ALA A 94 7.91 8.18 4.76
C ALA A 94 8.64 8.95 3.67
N HIS A 95 9.40 8.26 2.85
CA HIS A 95 10.15 8.89 1.76
C HIS A 95 9.27 9.14 0.55
N SER A 96 8.07 8.58 0.55
CA SER A 96 7.05 8.77 -0.47
C SER A 96 5.78 8.08 0.02
N VAL A 97 4.67 8.33 -0.65
CA VAL A 97 3.43 7.62 -0.35
C VAL A 97 3.63 6.12 -0.61
N VAL A 98 4.34 5.77 -1.69
CA VAL A 98 4.57 4.37 -2.03
C VAL A 98 5.44 3.69 -0.97
N HIS A 99 6.45 4.39 -0.44
CA HIS A 99 7.25 3.87 0.67
C HIS A 99 6.36 3.57 1.87
N HIS A 100 5.45 4.50 2.20
CA HIS A 100 4.52 4.30 3.31
C HIS A 100 3.64 3.07 3.08
N LEU A 101 3.11 2.92 1.87
CA LEU A 101 2.31 1.73 1.52
C LEU A 101 3.13 0.45 1.67
N GLY A 102 4.40 0.49 1.30
CA GLY A 102 5.30 -0.66 1.47
C GLY A 102 5.51 -1.03 2.92
N LEU A 103 5.62 -0.02 3.79
CA LEU A 103 5.76 -0.27 5.23
C LEU A 103 4.50 -0.93 5.79
N VAL A 104 3.32 -0.49 5.33
CA VAL A 104 2.06 -1.08 5.77
C VAL A 104 1.96 -2.53 5.29
N LEU A 105 2.33 -2.79 4.05
CA LEU A 105 2.31 -4.15 3.51
C LEU A 105 3.26 -5.06 4.29
N GLU A 106 4.43 -4.56 4.62
CA GLU A 106 5.41 -5.30 5.39
C GLU A 106 4.85 -5.67 6.77
N GLU A 107 4.22 -4.71 7.43
CA GLU A 107 3.63 -4.97 8.74
C GLU A 107 2.47 -5.95 8.65
N HIS A 108 1.72 -5.89 7.56
CA HIS A 108 0.61 -6.80 7.34
C HIS A 108 1.09 -8.26 7.28
N VAL A 109 2.16 -8.52 6.52
CA VAL A 109 2.67 -9.89 6.39
C VAL A 109 3.42 -10.36 7.61
N ASN A 110 4.01 -9.44 8.38
CA ASN A 110 4.78 -9.80 9.56
C ASN A 110 3.92 -9.86 10.82
N GLY A 111 2.76 -9.27 10.77
CA GLY A 111 1.90 -9.18 11.92
C GLY A 111 0.84 -10.22 11.95
#